data_33f1de4af884248fd5e669f80a1bcce1
#
_entry.id   33f1de4af884248fd5e669f80a1bcce1
#
_cell.length_a   1.000
_cell.length_b   1.000
_cell.length_c   1.000
_cell.angle_alpha   90.00
_cell.angle_beta   90.00
_cell.angle_gamma   90.00
#
_symmetry.space_group_name_H-M   'P 1'
#
loop_
_entity.id
_entity.type
_entity.pdbx_description
1 polymer ?
#
loop_
_entity_poly.entity_id
_entity_poly.type
_entity_poly.pdbx_seq_one_letter_code
_entity_poly.pdbx_strand_id
1 'polypeptide(L)'
;MSESKEMVRGTFLITISILITKVLGVLFIIPFNYLIGGQENMAPFTYAYAPYNIAIAVATAGVPLAASKYVAKYNAIGAYKVSQKFYKSSFIVMSITGVLGFLVLYFLAPYISELTLARNVHDKNGWSVDDITWIIRIISMVVIFIPVLATWRGIFQGYKSMGPTAVSEVTEQIARVIFILIGSYLVLNVFDGSILLANGIATFAAAVGAIIGIFTLWYYWRKRKHNIDRMVESDYTDIDVSYGKMYKEIIAYSIPFVIVSLNYPLFNLVDQFTHNGALSLVGIPSQLQDIFFNMLNMSTNKIVMIPTSLSAGFAVSLIPFITKTFAEGRLHEMHHQIRTSIGVLMFITVPASIGIMALAQPLFTVFYGYDPIVLGHDPNHDGSRLLFYYAPVAILISLLSVTASMLQGIDKQKLTVYVILASVVIKLALNYPLIMLFHTPGA
;
A
#
# COMPACT_ATOMS: atom_id res chain seq x y z
N MET A 1 -19.58 -7.67 27.96
CA MET A 1 -19.88 -6.73 26.86
C MET A 1 -20.49 -7.55 25.73
N SER A 2 -21.52 -7.05 25.02
CA SER A 2 -22.06 -7.81 23.90
C SER A 2 -21.01 -7.93 22.77
N GLU A 3 -20.96 -9.08 22.08
CA GLU A 3 -20.03 -9.36 20.95
C GLU A 3 -20.03 -8.21 19.90
N SER A 4 -21.17 -7.60 19.70
CA SER A 4 -21.36 -6.42 18.83
C SER A 4 -20.52 -5.21 19.28
N LYS A 5 -20.44 -4.92 20.59
CA LYS A 5 -19.64 -3.79 21.12
C LYS A 5 -18.14 -4.02 20.96
N GLU A 6 -17.67 -5.25 21.14
CA GLU A 6 -16.26 -5.60 20.94
C GLU A 6 -15.85 -5.50 19.47
N MET A 7 -16.71 -5.93 18.56
CA MET A 7 -16.49 -5.84 17.12
C MET A 7 -16.43 -4.37 16.65
N VAL A 8 -17.39 -3.55 17.09
CA VAL A 8 -17.41 -2.11 16.76
C VAL A 8 -16.15 -1.41 17.29
N ARG A 9 -15.76 -1.68 18.55
CA ARG A 9 -14.54 -1.14 19.15
C ARG A 9 -13.28 -1.58 18.38
N GLY A 10 -13.22 -2.84 17.99
CA GLY A 10 -12.09 -3.38 17.22
C GLY A 10 -11.95 -2.73 15.84
N THR A 11 -13.05 -2.62 15.11
CA THR A 11 -13.09 -1.93 13.81
C THR A 11 -12.67 -0.46 13.93
N PHE A 12 -13.19 0.24 14.94
CA PHE A 12 -12.84 1.63 15.22
C PHE A 12 -11.33 1.82 15.50
N LEU A 13 -10.73 0.93 16.30
CA LEU A 13 -9.29 0.96 16.59
C LEU A 13 -8.44 0.79 15.32
N ILE A 14 -8.79 -0.17 14.44
CA ILE A 14 -8.08 -0.35 13.17
C ILE A 14 -8.27 0.86 12.27
N THR A 15 -9.48 1.40 12.15
CA THR A 15 -9.74 2.56 11.30
C THR A 15 -8.92 3.77 11.75
N ILE A 16 -8.85 4.03 13.07
CA ILE A 16 -8.02 5.11 13.62
C ILE A 16 -6.54 4.84 13.37
N SER A 17 -6.04 3.60 13.54
CA SER A 17 -4.63 3.30 13.28
C SER A 17 -4.27 3.52 11.81
N ILE A 18 -5.14 3.12 10.88
CA ILE A 18 -4.97 3.38 9.45
C ILE A 18 -4.92 4.89 9.17
N LEU A 19 -5.83 5.67 9.76
CA LEU A 19 -5.83 7.12 9.59
C LEU A 19 -4.54 7.77 10.12
N ILE A 20 -4.12 7.42 11.33
CA ILE A 20 -2.87 7.92 11.94
C ILE A 20 -1.68 7.58 11.06
N THR A 21 -1.56 6.33 10.59
CA THR A 21 -0.44 5.91 9.76
C THR A 21 -0.42 6.61 8.41
N LYS A 22 -1.59 6.89 7.82
CA LYS A 22 -1.69 7.65 6.57
C LYS A 22 -1.30 9.11 6.76
N VAL A 23 -1.77 9.75 7.83
CA VAL A 23 -1.39 11.15 8.15
C VAL A 23 0.12 11.24 8.40
N LEU A 24 0.70 10.35 9.21
CA LEU A 24 2.15 10.29 9.42
C LEU A 24 2.90 10.02 8.10
N GLY A 25 2.33 9.16 7.23
CA GLY A 25 2.87 8.83 5.91
C GLY A 25 2.78 9.94 4.87
N VAL A 26 2.06 11.04 5.16
CA VAL A 26 2.04 12.27 4.36
C VAL A 26 2.95 13.32 5.00
N LEU A 27 2.83 13.53 6.30
CA LEU A 27 3.54 14.60 6.99
C LEU A 27 5.07 14.46 6.98
N PHE A 28 5.60 13.22 6.96
CA PHE A 28 7.06 13.05 6.92
C PHE A 28 7.70 13.53 5.61
N ILE A 29 6.91 13.60 4.53
CA ILE A 29 7.43 14.00 3.22
C ILE A 29 7.92 15.43 3.22
N ILE A 30 7.24 16.33 3.97
CA ILE A 30 7.62 17.74 4.07
C ILE A 30 9.07 17.88 4.56
N PRO A 31 9.42 17.43 5.79
CA PRO A 31 10.79 17.54 6.27
C PRO A 31 11.79 16.69 5.46
N PHE A 32 11.35 15.56 4.90
CA PHE A 32 12.22 14.72 4.08
C PHE A 32 12.56 15.38 2.75
N ASN A 33 11.58 15.97 2.05
CA ASN A 33 11.81 16.71 0.80
C ASN A 33 12.76 17.91 1.01
N TYR A 34 12.53 18.65 2.09
CA TYR A 34 13.44 19.76 2.47
C TYR A 34 14.86 19.26 2.75
N LEU A 35 14.99 18.19 3.51
CA LEU A 35 16.28 17.63 3.92
C LEU A 35 17.10 17.11 2.74
N ILE A 36 16.43 16.47 1.76
CA ILE A 36 17.11 15.85 0.62
C ILE A 36 17.37 16.84 -0.51
N GLY A 37 16.78 18.04 -0.47
CA GLY A 37 16.99 19.12 -1.43
C GLY A 37 16.10 19.09 -2.67
N GLY A 38 14.86 18.62 -2.53
CA GLY A 38 13.80 18.76 -3.53
C GLY A 38 13.40 17.49 -4.29
N GLN A 39 12.48 17.69 -5.25
CA GLN A 39 11.80 16.61 -5.97
C GLN A 39 12.74 15.72 -6.81
N GLU A 40 13.74 16.32 -7.46
CA GLU A 40 14.75 15.59 -8.25
C GLU A 40 15.48 14.57 -7.37
N ASN A 41 15.95 15.03 -6.22
CA ASN A 41 16.72 14.21 -5.29
C ASN A 41 15.89 13.13 -4.59
N MET A 42 14.57 13.26 -4.58
CA MET A 42 13.64 12.28 -4.03
C MET A 42 13.20 11.20 -5.04
N ALA A 43 13.49 11.40 -6.33
CA ALA A 43 13.08 10.48 -7.39
C ALA A 43 13.55 9.02 -7.19
N PRO A 44 14.80 8.72 -6.75
CA PRO A 44 15.22 7.33 -6.50
C PRO A 44 14.36 6.59 -5.48
N PHE A 45 13.97 7.28 -4.41
CA PHE A 45 13.03 6.75 -3.42
C PHE A 45 11.70 6.37 -4.07
N THR A 46 11.16 7.24 -4.93
CA THR A 46 9.87 7.03 -5.61
C THR A 46 9.93 5.89 -6.62
N TYR A 47 10.99 5.79 -7.42
CA TYR A 47 11.19 4.70 -8.38
C TYR A 47 11.23 3.32 -7.71
N ALA A 48 11.78 3.22 -6.51
CA ALA A 48 11.83 1.95 -5.78
C ALA A 48 10.45 1.52 -5.24
N TYR A 49 9.55 2.47 -5.00
CA TYR A 49 8.28 2.17 -4.34
C TYR A 49 7.24 1.47 -5.23
N ALA A 50 7.22 1.71 -6.55
CA ALA A 50 6.23 1.09 -7.42
C ALA A 50 6.42 -0.46 -7.51
N PRO A 51 7.62 -1.01 -7.84
CA PRO A 51 7.84 -2.44 -7.82
C PRO A 51 7.71 -3.06 -6.42
N TYR A 52 8.11 -2.34 -5.38
CA TYR A 52 7.91 -2.74 -3.99
C TYR A 52 6.44 -2.86 -3.61
N ASN A 53 5.58 -1.92 -4.03
CA ASN A 53 4.13 -1.98 -3.76
C ASN A 53 3.48 -3.21 -4.40
N ILE A 54 3.96 -3.65 -5.58
CA ILE A 54 3.51 -4.92 -6.18
C ILE A 54 3.92 -6.10 -5.31
N ALA A 55 5.19 -6.16 -4.91
CA ALA A 55 5.68 -7.23 -4.04
C ALA A 55 4.89 -7.31 -2.73
N ILE A 56 4.60 -6.17 -2.10
CA ILE A 56 3.75 -6.10 -0.90
C ILE A 56 2.32 -6.58 -1.21
N ALA A 57 1.69 -6.09 -2.27
CA ALA A 57 0.32 -6.46 -2.60
C ALA A 57 0.18 -7.98 -2.78
N VAL A 58 1.13 -8.62 -3.48
CA VAL A 58 1.18 -10.08 -3.60
C VAL A 58 1.38 -10.75 -2.25
N ALA A 59 2.31 -10.23 -1.45
CA ALA A 59 2.70 -10.85 -0.20
C ALA A 59 1.68 -10.67 0.94
N THR A 60 0.87 -9.61 0.95
CA THR A 60 0.04 -9.26 2.13
C THR A 60 -1.45 -9.42 1.94
N ALA A 61 -1.95 -9.47 0.70
CA ALA A 61 -3.38 -9.37 0.45
C ALA A 61 -4.20 -10.61 0.85
N GLY A 62 -3.71 -11.79 0.58
CA GLY A 62 -4.55 -12.99 0.67
C GLY A 62 -4.31 -13.86 1.91
N VAL A 63 -3.06 -14.24 2.16
CA VAL A 63 -2.72 -15.22 3.22
C VAL A 63 -3.04 -14.72 4.62
N PRO A 64 -2.79 -13.44 5.01
CA PRO A 64 -3.19 -12.94 6.31
C PRO A 64 -4.69 -12.97 6.54
N LEU A 65 -5.49 -12.67 5.50
CA LEU A 65 -6.95 -12.77 5.55
C LEU A 65 -7.41 -14.22 5.66
N ALA A 66 -6.78 -15.15 4.93
CA ALA A 66 -7.03 -16.58 5.08
C ALA A 66 -6.70 -17.06 6.50
N ALA A 67 -5.54 -16.69 7.04
CA ALA A 67 -5.15 -17.01 8.41
C ALA A 67 -6.18 -16.50 9.43
N SER A 68 -6.60 -15.24 9.30
CA SER A 68 -7.64 -14.64 10.16
C SER A 68 -8.94 -15.44 10.09
N LYS A 69 -9.43 -15.75 8.88
CA LYS A 69 -10.66 -16.49 8.66
C LYS A 69 -10.61 -17.90 9.27
N TYR A 70 -9.56 -18.65 8.99
CA TYR A 70 -9.48 -20.05 9.44
C TYR A 70 -9.20 -20.16 10.94
N VAL A 71 -8.37 -19.27 11.50
CA VAL A 71 -8.19 -19.17 12.96
C VAL A 71 -9.52 -18.86 13.63
N ALA A 72 -10.28 -17.89 13.17
CA ALA A 72 -11.59 -17.55 13.72
C ALA A 72 -12.59 -18.71 13.58
N LYS A 73 -12.62 -19.39 12.41
CA LYS A 73 -13.50 -20.54 12.14
C LYS A 73 -13.24 -21.69 13.09
N TYR A 74 -11.99 -22.13 13.22
CA TYR A 74 -11.65 -23.30 14.04
C TYR A 74 -11.72 -22.99 15.53
N ASN A 75 -11.40 -21.75 15.94
CA ASN A 75 -11.61 -21.33 17.33
C ASN A 75 -13.10 -21.30 17.70
N ALA A 76 -14.00 -20.95 16.79
CA ALA A 76 -15.45 -20.92 17.05
C ALA A 76 -16.04 -22.29 17.31
N ILE A 77 -15.46 -23.36 16.77
CA ILE A 77 -15.91 -24.74 16.97
C ILE A 77 -15.07 -25.52 18.01
N GLY A 78 -14.15 -24.81 18.72
CA GLY A 78 -13.30 -25.44 19.75
C GLY A 78 -12.10 -26.23 19.21
N ALA A 79 -11.88 -26.28 17.88
CA ALA A 79 -10.77 -27.00 17.24
C ALA A 79 -9.47 -26.18 17.26
N TYR A 80 -8.95 -25.92 18.45
CA TYR A 80 -7.81 -25.03 18.68
C TYR A 80 -6.49 -25.58 18.14
N LYS A 81 -6.31 -26.92 18.14
CA LYS A 81 -5.14 -27.59 17.54
C LYS A 81 -5.08 -27.36 16.03
N VAL A 82 -6.23 -27.44 15.36
CA VAL A 82 -6.32 -27.15 13.92
C VAL A 82 -6.06 -25.68 13.65
N SER A 83 -6.61 -24.77 14.45
CA SER A 83 -6.31 -23.34 14.39
C SER A 83 -4.82 -23.07 14.52
N GLN A 84 -4.14 -23.72 15.50
CA GLN A 84 -2.70 -23.62 15.70
C GLN A 84 -1.91 -24.12 14.47
N LYS A 85 -2.34 -25.24 13.89
CA LYS A 85 -1.74 -25.81 12.68
C LYS A 85 -1.87 -24.85 11.48
N PHE A 86 -3.04 -24.18 11.34
CA PHE A 86 -3.27 -23.18 10.29
C PHE A 86 -2.35 -21.96 10.42
N TYR A 87 -2.25 -21.34 11.59
CA TYR A 87 -1.39 -20.17 11.70
C TYR A 87 0.10 -20.51 11.55
N LYS A 88 0.57 -21.66 12.05
CA LYS A 88 1.94 -22.13 11.82
C LYS A 88 2.22 -22.35 10.32
N SER A 89 1.28 -22.99 9.62
CA SER A 89 1.36 -23.17 8.16
C SER A 89 1.38 -21.84 7.40
N SER A 90 0.58 -20.86 7.83
CA SER A 90 0.58 -19.53 7.26
C SER A 90 1.93 -18.83 7.41
N PHE A 91 2.59 -18.96 8.56
CA PHE A 91 3.95 -18.42 8.75
C PHE A 91 4.97 -19.02 7.80
N ILE A 92 4.92 -20.35 7.60
CA ILE A 92 5.84 -21.04 6.68
C ILE A 92 5.64 -20.53 5.25
N VAL A 93 4.38 -20.52 4.78
CA VAL A 93 4.04 -20.02 3.43
C VAL A 93 4.53 -18.58 3.25
N MET A 94 4.24 -17.71 4.23
CA MET A 94 4.58 -16.29 4.12
C MET A 94 6.07 -16.01 4.24
N SER A 95 6.80 -16.80 5.03
CA SER A 95 8.27 -16.70 5.08
C SER A 95 8.88 -17.10 3.73
N ILE A 96 8.39 -18.18 3.13
CA ILE A 96 8.85 -18.61 1.78
C ILE A 96 8.48 -17.54 0.73
N THR A 97 7.25 -17.03 0.75
CA THR A 97 6.80 -15.98 -0.18
C THR A 97 7.64 -14.70 -0.02
N GLY A 98 7.97 -14.32 1.22
CA GLY A 98 8.83 -13.16 1.49
C GLY A 98 10.24 -13.33 0.92
N VAL A 99 10.87 -14.49 1.12
CA VAL A 99 12.19 -14.78 0.56
C VAL A 99 12.16 -14.84 -0.96
N LEU A 100 11.15 -15.51 -1.55
CA LEU A 100 10.99 -15.54 -3.00
C LEU A 100 10.75 -14.15 -3.58
N GLY A 101 9.89 -13.34 -2.96
CA GLY A 101 9.63 -11.97 -3.36
C GLY A 101 10.91 -11.10 -3.31
N PHE A 102 11.71 -11.25 -2.26
CA PHE A 102 13.01 -10.61 -2.15
C PHE A 102 13.93 -11.01 -3.30
N LEU A 103 14.10 -12.32 -3.54
CA LEU A 103 15.00 -12.81 -4.60
C LEU A 103 14.54 -12.30 -5.98
N VAL A 104 13.25 -12.41 -6.28
CA VAL A 104 12.69 -11.93 -7.56
C VAL A 104 12.97 -10.44 -7.74
N LEU A 105 12.64 -9.61 -6.74
CA LEU A 105 12.83 -8.16 -6.85
C LEU A 105 14.31 -7.77 -6.89
N TYR A 106 15.18 -8.45 -6.14
CA TYR A 106 16.61 -8.20 -6.09
C TYR A 106 17.30 -8.49 -7.44
N PHE A 107 16.97 -9.63 -8.04
CA PHE A 107 17.58 -10.04 -9.33
C PHE A 107 16.95 -9.31 -10.53
N LEU A 108 15.67 -8.94 -10.45
CA LEU A 108 15.02 -8.13 -11.50
C LEU A 108 15.33 -6.63 -11.39
N ALA A 109 15.96 -6.17 -10.31
CA ALA A 109 16.23 -4.75 -10.07
C ALA A 109 16.92 -4.05 -11.26
N PRO A 110 18.00 -4.58 -11.87
CA PRO A 110 18.64 -3.93 -13.01
C PRO A 110 17.68 -3.75 -14.20
N TYR A 111 16.94 -4.79 -14.55
CA TYR A 111 15.99 -4.77 -15.65
C TYR A 111 14.83 -3.79 -15.40
N ILE A 112 14.32 -3.76 -14.17
CA ILE A 112 13.29 -2.78 -13.76
C ILE A 112 13.83 -1.36 -13.89
N SER A 113 15.07 -1.11 -13.48
CA SER A 113 15.71 0.21 -13.55
C SER A 113 15.91 0.69 -15.00
N GLU A 114 16.35 -0.21 -15.89
CA GLU A 114 16.47 0.09 -17.33
C GLU A 114 15.13 0.47 -17.94
N LEU A 115 14.08 -0.33 -17.68
CA LEU A 115 12.72 -0.04 -18.17
C LEU A 115 12.16 1.27 -17.58
N THR A 116 12.46 1.56 -16.31
CA THR A 116 11.98 2.75 -15.62
C THR A 116 12.55 4.02 -16.19
N LEU A 117 13.87 4.06 -16.37
CA LEU A 117 14.54 5.26 -16.84
C LEU A 117 14.40 5.47 -18.34
N ALA A 118 14.35 4.37 -19.12
CA ALA A 118 14.22 4.37 -20.60
C ALA A 118 15.14 5.39 -21.30
N ARG A 119 16.34 5.65 -20.71
CA ARG A 119 17.25 6.71 -21.13
C ARG A 119 18.16 6.27 -22.26
N ASN A 120 18.47 7.20 -23.15
CA ASN A 120 19.57 7.05 -24.07
C ASN A 120 20.90 7.00 -23.30
N VAL A 121 21.80 6.09 -23.69
CA VAL A 121 23.12 5.86 -23.07
C VAL A 121 23.99 7.12 -22.95
N HIS A 122 23.63 8.20 -23.64
CA HIS A 122 24.40 9.45 -23.73
C HIS A 122 23.88 10.57 -22.80
N ASP A 123 22.74 10.37 -22.15
CA ASP A 123 22.21 11.39 -21.22
C ASP A 123 22.82 11.18 -19.83
N LYS A 124 23.81 12.04 -19.51
CA LYS A 124 24.54 12.03 -18.22
C LYS A 124 23.83 12.84 -17.12
N ASN A 125 22.72 13.48 -17.44
CA ASN A 125 21.97 14.29 -16.49
C ASN A 125 20.85 13.46 -15.84
N GLY A 126 20.72 13.55 -14.53
CA GLY A 126 19.74 12.78 -13.75
C GLY A 126 20.30 11.46 -13.20
N TRP A 127 19.43 10.64 -12.59
CA TRP A 127 19.82 9.40 -11.90
C TRP A 127 20.19 8.29 -12.88
N SER A 128 21.22 7.51 -12.54
CA SER A 128 21.67 6.39 -13.38
C SER A 128 20.88 5.11 -13.12
N VAL A 129 20.95 4.17 -14.06
CA VAL A 129 20.37 2.81 -13.90
C VAL A 129 20.96 2.10 -12.69
N ASP A 130 22.27 2.28 -12.42
CA ASP A 130 22.96 1.67 -11.30
C ASP A 130 22.45 2.23 -9.95
N ASP A 131 22.20 3.55 -9.86
CA ASP A 131 21.65 4.19 -8.68
C ASP A 131 20.27 3.64 -8.34
N ILE A 132 19.38 3.57 -9.32
CA ILE A 132 18.03 3.06 -9.11
C ILE A 132 18.05 1.55 -8.80
N THR A 133 18.93 0.79 -9.47
CA THR A 133 19.13 -0.64 -9.17
C THR A 133 19.56 -0.84 -7.72
N TRP A 134 20.47 -0.01 -7.22
CA TRP A 134 20.93 -0.09 -5.84
C TRP A 134 19.80 0.16 -4.85
N ILE A 135 18.99 1.21 -5.08
CA ILE A 135 17.82 1.52 -4.22
C ILE A 135 16.76 0.40 -4.27
N ILE A 136 16.45 -0.16 -5.45
CA ILE A 136 15.51 -1.27 -5.58
C ILE A 136 16.01 -2.51 -4.83
N ARG A 137 17.32 -2.77 -4.85
CA ARG A 137 17.92 -3.87 -4.07
C ARG A 137 17.79 -3.65 -2.57
N ILE A 138 17.93 -2.42 -2.09
CA ILE A 138 17.72 -2.09 -0.67
C ILE A 138 16.26 -2.35 -0.27
N ILE A 139 15.30 -1.84 -1.04
CA ILE A 139 13.90 -2.01 -0.70
C ILE A 139 13.45 -3.47 -0.80
N SER A 140 14.08 -4.27 -1.66
CA SER A 140 13.75 -5.70 -1.77
C SER A 140 13.96 -6.45 -0.45
N MET A 141 14.92 -6.06 0.38
CA MET A 141 15.16 -6.67 1.70
C MET A 141 13.94 -6.53 2.63
N VAL A 142 13.15 -5.47 2.45
CA VAL A 142 11.93 -5.22 3.24
C VAL A 142 10.89 -6.30 3.00
N VAL A 143 10.84 -6.84 1.77
CA VAL A 143 9.85 -7.86 1.36
C VAL A 143 9.97 -9.14 2.18
N ILE A 144 11.13 -9.42 2.80
CA ILE A 144 11.30 -10.57 3.69
C ILE A 144 10.43 -10.44 4.95
N PHE A 145 10.33 -9.25 5.51
CA PHE A 145 9.69 -9.01 6.82
C PHE A 145 8.19 -8.76 6.73
N ILE A 146 7.73 -8.10 5.66
CA ILE A 146 6.33 -7.67 5.50
C ILE A 146 5.34 -8.85 5.53
N PRO A 147 5.55 -9.97 4.83
CA PRO A 147 4.60 -11.09 4.86
C PRO A 147 4.46 -11.70 6.25
N VAL A 148 5.57 -11.78 6.99
CA VAL A 148 5.59 -12.28 8.37
C VAL A 148 4.80 -11.34 9.29
N LEU A 149 5.03 -10.02 9.18
CA LEU A 149 4.31 -8.99 9.91
C LEU A 149 2.79 -9.05 9.64
N ALA A 150 2.42 -9.15 8.36
CA ALA A 150 1.01 -9.23 7.94
C ALA A 150 0.33 -10.50 8.48
N THR A 151 1.05 -11.63 8.49
CA THR A 151 0.55 -12.89 9.07
C THR A 151 0.27 -12.75 10.56
N TRP A 152 1.17 -12.16 11.33
CA TRP A 152 0.94 -11.87 12.74
C TRP A 152 -0.32 -11.05 12.96
N ARG A 153 -0.53 -9.98 12.16
CA ARG A 153 -1.73 -9.15 12.22
C ARG A 153 -2.99 -9.98 11.92
N GLY A 154 -2.96 -10.79 10.87
CA GLY A 154 -4.06 -11.68 10.50
C GLY A 154 -4.43 -12.68 11.62
N ILE A 155 -3.43 -13.24 12.31
CA ILE A 155 -3.65 -14.16 13.44
C ILE A 155 -4.34 -13.42 14.59
N PHE A 156 -3.85 -12.25 15.01
CA PHE A 156 -4.51 -11.47 16.08
C PHE A 156 -5.95 -11.11 15.72
N GLN A 157 -6.21 -10.74 14.46
CA GLN A 157 -7.57 -10.50 13.96
C GLN A 157 -8.44 -11.76 14.03
N GLY A 158 -7.88 -12.93 13.71
CA GLY A 158 -8.55 -14.23 13.84
C GLY A 158 -8.94 -14.59 15.27
N TYR A 159 -8.13 -14.16 16.25
CA TYR A 159 -8.48 -14.21 17.68
C TYR A 159 -9.40 -13.07 18.13
N LYS A 160 -10.02 -12.33 17.22
CA LYS A 160 -10.88 -11.17 17.49
C LYS A 160 -10.16 -10.05 18.29
N SER A 161 -8.84 -10.02 18.26
CA SER A 161 -8.00 -9.10 19.02
C SER A 161 -7.38 -8.04 18.12
N MET A 162 -8.09 -6.95 17.88
CA MET A 162 -7.70 -5.86 16.97
C MET A 162 -6.65 -4.90 17.54
N GLY A 163 -6.57 -4.76 18.87
CA GLY A 163 -5.66 -3.82 19.54
C GLY A 163 -4.18 -4.01 19.17
N PRO A 164 -3.60 -5.21 19.26
CA PRO A 164 -2.21 -5.45 18.88
C PRO A 164 -1.91 -5.08 17.42
N THR A 165 -2.84 -5.35 16.51
CA THR A 165 -2.72 -4.97 15.10
C THR A 165 -2.63 -3.45 14.96
N ALA A 166 -3.56 -2.71 15.56
CA ALA A 166 -3.60 -1.24 15.53
C ALA A 166 -2.32 -0.62 16.12
N VAL A 167 -1.86 -1.11 17.29
CA VAL A 167 -0.62 -0.63 17.91
C VAL A 167 0.59 -0.94 17.04
N SER A 168 0.66 -2.14 16.45
CA SER A 168 1.75 -2.52 15.55
C SER A 168 1.83 -1.63 14.30
N GLU A 169 0.69 -1.24 13.71
CA GLU A 169 0.65 -0.34 12.55
C GLU A 169 1.20 1.05 12.90
N VAL A 170 0.77 1.60 14.03
CA VAL A 170 1.22 2.93 14.47
C VAL A 170 2.70 2.92 14.85
N THR A 171 3.16 1.92 15.63
CA THR A 171 4.57 1.82 16.04
C THR A 171 5.50 1.56 14.84
N GLU A 172 5.09 0.74 13.87
CA GLU A 172 5.79 0.58 12.60
C GLU A 172 5.99 1.90 11.89
N GLN A 173 4.90 2.67 11.73
CA GLN A 173 4.96 3.94 10.99
C GLN A 173 5.77 5.01 11.72
N ILE A 174 5.63 5.13 13.04
CA ILE A 174 6.45 6.05 13.85
C ILE A 174 7.93 5.71 13.71
N ALA A 175 8.29 4.44 13.87
CA ALA A 175 9.67 4.01 13.74
C ALA A 175 10.25 4.28 12.34
N ARG A 176 9.45 4.01 11.29
CA ARG A 176 9.82 4.32 9.91
C ARG A 176 10.10 5.80 9.71
N VAL A 177 9.18 6.67 10.13
CA VAL A 177 9.31 8.13 9.98
C VAL A 177 10.54 8.66 10.74
N ILE A 178 10.71 8.26 11.99
CA ILE A 178 11.86 8.65 12.80
C ILE A 178 13.17 8.21 12.11
N PHE A 179 13.24 6.97 11.62
CA PHE A 179 14.44 6.45 10.98
C PHE A 179 14.73 7.15 9.64
N ILE A 180 13.70 7.47 8.84
CA ILE A 180 13.87 8.28 7.61
C ILE A 180 14.51 9.61 7.95
N LEU A 181 13.91 10.37 8.86
CA LEU A 181 14.33 11.75 9.12
C LEU A 181 15.70 11.80 9.83
N ILE A 182 15.88 11.05 10.89
CA ILE A 182 17.16 11.02 11.64
C ILE A 182 18.25 10.41 10.77
N GLY A 183 18.00 9.28 10.11
CA GLY A 183 18.99 8.61 9.28
C GLY A 183 19.44 9.47 8.10
N SER A 184 18.53 10.09 7.38
CA SER A 184 18.87 10.99 6.27
C SER A 184 19.59 12.25 6.75
N TYR A 185 19.17 12.82 7.90
CA TYR A 185 19.87 13.95 8.51
C TYR A 185 21.31 13.64 8.89
N LEU A 186 21.55 12.49 9.54
CA LEU A 186 22.90 12.04 9.91
C LEU A 186 23.76 11.84 8.68
N VAL A 187 23.22 11.18 7.62
CA VAL A 187 23.97 10.97 6.38
C VAL A 187 24.38 12.29 5.74
N LEU A 188 23.45 13.23 5.57
CA LEU A 188 23.68 14.45 4.79
C LEU A 188 24.42 15.53 5.58
N ASN A 189 24.14 15.71 6.87
CA ASN A 189 24.61 16.85 7.65
C ASN A 189 25.71 16.51 8.69
N VAL A 190 25.87 15.22 9.03
CA VAL A 190 26.89 14.81 10.01
C VAL A 190 28.02 14.06 9.35
N PHE A 191 27.72 13.18 8.40
CA PHE A 191 28.71 12.34 7.71
C PHE A 191 29.07 12.83 6.31
N ASP A 192 28.53 13.96 5.84
CA ASP A 192 28.74 14.50 4.49
C ASP A 192 28.57 13.44 3.39
N GLY A 193 27.58 12.56 3.58
CA GLY A 193 27.28 11.46 2.66
C GLY A 193 26.48 11.90 1.43
N SER A 194 26.35 10.99 0.46
CA SER A 194 25.64 11.28 -0.77
C SER A 194 24.12 11.28 -0.62
N ILE A 195 23.42 12.01 -1.49
CA ILE A 195 21.96 12.00 -1.62
C ILE A 195 21.45 10.59 -1.91
N LEU A 196 22.17 9.81 -2.72
CA LEU A 196 21.84 8.42 -3.00
C LEU A 196 21.83 7.58 -1.71
N LEU A 197 22.84 7.73 -0.85
CA LEU A 197 22.92 7.02 0.44
C LEU A 197 21.76 7.44 1.35
N ALA A 198 21.38 8.72 1.39
CA ALA A 198 20.24 9.20 2.16
C ALA A 198 18.91 8.58 1.66
N ASN A 199 18.72 8.45 0.34
CA ASN A 199 17.60 7.70 -0.24
C ASN A 199 17.62 6.22 0.15
N GLY A 200 18.79 5.58 0.17
CA GLY A 200 18.97 4.21 0.60
C GLY A 200 18.55 4.01 2.06
N ILE A 201 18.99 4.88 2.95
CA ILE A 201 18.61 4.88 4.38
C ILE A 201 17.09 5.09 4.53
N ALA A 202 16.52 6.08 3.82
CA ALA A 202 15.10 6.35 3.84
C ALA A 202 14.28 5.14 3.33
N THR A 203 14.76 4.47 2.31
CA THR A 203 14.14 3.26 1.75
C THR A 203 14.24 2.08 2.74
N PHE A 204 15.40 1.89 3.37
CA PHE A 204 15.62 0.84 4.38
C PHE A 204 14.78 1.04 5.64
N ALA A 205 14.34 2.26 5.94
CA ALA A 205 13.45 2.57 7.06
C ALA A 205 12.17 1.71 7.09
N ALA A 206 11.71 1.26 5.92
CA ALA A 206 10.58 0.34 5.85
C ALA A 206 10.87 -1.03 6.50
N ALA A 207 12.12 -1.53 6.41
CA ALA A 207 12.54 -2.74 7.10
C ALA A 207 12.59 -2.53 8.61
N VAL A 208 13.16 -1.39 9.05
CA VAL A 208 13.21 -1.02 10.47
C VAL A 208 11.81 -0.93 11.07
N GLY A 209 10.89 -0.26 10.37
CA GLY A 209 9.48 -0.19 10.76
C GLY A 209 8.85 -1.58 10.89
N ALA A 210 9.02 -2.43 9.87
CA ALA A 210 8.47 -3.79 9.87
C ALA A 210 9.01 -4.63 11.04
N ILE A 211 10.32 -4.56 11.33
CA ILE A 211 10.95 -5.25 12.45
C ILE A 211 10.35 -4.78 13.79
N ILE A 212 10.17 -3.47 13.99
CA ILE A 212 9.55 -2.92 15.20
C ILE A 212 8.09 -3.34 15.31
N GLY A 213 7.35 -3.36 14.19
CA GLY A 213 6.00 -3.90 14.13
C GLY A 213 5.93 -5.38 14.54
N ILE A 214 6.86 -6.21 14.08
CA ILE A 214 6.98 -7.62 14.46
C ILE A 214 7.29 -7.75 15.97
N PHE A 215 8.24 -6.97 16.50
CA PHE A 215 8.55 -6.97 17.94
C PHE A 215 7.35 -6.56 18.79
N THR A 216 6.57 -5.57 18.36
CA THR A 216 5.33 -5.16 19.01
C THR A 216 4.34 -6.32 19.10
N LEU A 217 4.10 -7.02 17.99
CA LEU A 217 3.18 -8.17 17.95
C LEU A 217 3.72 -9.35 18.77
N TRP A 218 5.02 -9.62 18.69
CA TRP A 218 5.68 -10.66 19.49
C TRP A 218 5.55 -10.40 21.00
N TYR A 219 5.68 -9.14 21.46
CA TYR A 219 5.42 -8.76 22.84
C TYR A 219 4.00 -9.11 23.28
N TYR A 220 3.00 -8.71 22.47
CA TYR A 220 1.60 -9.06 22.75
C TYR A 220 1.33 -10.55 22.70
N TRP A 221 1.99 -11.27 21.81
CA TRP A 221 1.90 -12.73 21.72
C TRP A 221 2.44 -13.41 22.96
N ARG A 222 3.64 -13.03 23.40
CA ARG A 222 4.23 -13.58 24.64
C ARG A 222 3.33 -13.40 25.84
N LYS A 223 2.71 -12.23 25.98
CA LYS A 223 1.78 -11.94 27.07
C LYS A 223 0.51 -12.84 27.04
N ARG A 224 0.10 -13.32 25.87
CA ARG A 224 -1.10 -14.13 25.68
C ARG A 224 -0.83 -15.61 25.45
N LYS A 225 0.41 -15.99 25.22
CA LYS A 225 0.79 -17.35 24.86
C LYS A 225 0.24 -18.38 25.84
N HIS A 226 0.32 -18.14 27.14
CA HIS A 226 -0.16 -19.03 28.18
C HIS A 226 -1.68 -19.33 28.05
N ASN A 227 -2.48 -18.31 27.73
CA ASN A 227 -3.91 -18.50 27.53
C ASN A 227 -4.19 -19.27 26.24
N ILE A 228 -3.43 -19.01 25.17
CA ILE A 228 -3.56 -19.72 23.89
C ILE A 228 -3.16 -21.19 24.06
N ASP A 229 -2.07 -21.46 24.77
CA ASP A 229 -1.62 -22.83 25.04
C ASP A 229 -2.68 -23.61 25.84
N ARG A 230 -3.32 -23.01 26.86
CA ARG A 230 -4.43 -23.60 27.60
C ARG A 230 -5.63 -23.90 26.68
N MET A 231 -5.99 -23.01 25.75
CA MET A 231 -7.05 -23.29 24.78
C MET A 231 -6.70 -24.50 23.92
N VAL A 232 -5.45 -24.63 23.47
CA VAL A 232 -4.98 -25.78 22.68
C VAL A 232 -5.01 -27.08 23.49
N GLU A 233 -4.65 -27.03 24.77
CA GLU A 233 -4.71 -28.17 25.69
C GLU A 233 -6.17 -28.62 25.98
N SER A 234 -7.11 -27.66 25.98
CA SER A 234 -8.54 -27.91 26.18
C SER A 234 -9.28 -28.38 24.91
N ASP A 235 -8.56 -28.63 23.82
CA ASP A 235 -9.14 -29.11 22.57
C ASP A 235 -9.41 -30.62 22.65
N TYR A 236 -10.68 -30.98 22.76
CA TYR A 236 -11.18 -32.35 22.76
C TYR A 236 -11.83 -32.75 21.43
N THR A 237 -11.68 -31.94 20.39
CA THR A 237 -12.21 -32.24 19.06
C THR A 237 -11.29 -33.23 18.33
N ASP A 238 -11.88 -34.27 17.71
CA ASP A 238 -11.12 -35.21 16.84
C ASP A 238 -10.96 -34.70 15.41
N ILE A 239 -11.06 -33.37 15.23
CA ILE A 239 -10.92 -32.74 13.91
C ILE A 239 -9.44 -32.64 13.56
N ASP A 240 -9.01 -33.38 12.54
CA ASP A 240 -7.70 -33.16 11.90
C ASP A 240 -7.85 -32.74 10.44
N VAL A 241 -7.02 -31.79 10.04
CA VAL A 241 -6.96 -31.30 8.66
C VAL A 241 -5.52 -31.47 8.17
N SER A 242 -5.37 -32.18 7.06
CA SER A 242 -4.04 -32.41 6.48
C SER A 242 -3.39 -31.11 6.02
N TYR A 243 -2.08 -31.01 6.11
CA TYR A 243 -1.32 -29.83 5.65
C TYR A 243 -1.59 -29.51 4.18
N GLY A 244 -1.65 -30.53 3.29
CA GLY A 244 -1.95 -30.31 1.88
C GLY A 244 -3.30 -29.64 1.63
N LYS A 245 -4.35 -30.04 2.39
CA LYS A 245 -5.66 -29.38 2.34
C LYS A 245 -5.59 -27.94 2.85
N MET A 246 -4.85 -27.70 3.93
CA MET A 246 -4.65 -26.35 4.48
C MET A 246 -3.96 -25.42 3.48
N TYR A 247 -2.87 -25.85 2.85
CA TYR A 247 -2.16 -25.04 1.85
C TYR A 247 -3.04 -24.76 0.64
N LYS A 248 -3.77 -25.77 0.15
CA LYS A 248 -4.72 -25.57 -0.96
C LYS A 248 -5.80 -24.56 -0.62
N GLU A 249 -6.36 -24.63 0.58
CA GLU A 249 -7.40 -23.69 1.03
C GLU A 249 -6.83 -22.27 1.20
N ILE A 250 -5.65 -22.12 1.80
CA ILE A 250 -4.97 -20.83 1.97
C ILE A 250 -4.72 -20.19 0.60
N ILE A 251 -4.10 -20.91 -0.34
CA ILE A 251 -3.77 -20.39 -1.66
C ILE A 251 -5.03 -20.08 -2.46
N ALA A 252 -5.99 -20.99 -2.54
CA ALA A 252 -7.23 -20.79 -3.26
C ALA A 252 -8.03 -19.57 -2.76
N TYR A 253 -8.05 -19.36 -1.44
CA TYR A 253 -8.69 -18.19 -0.85
C TYR A 253 -7.92 -16.90 -1.11
N SER A 254 -6.59 -16.96 -1.18
CA SER A 254 -5.74 -15.77 -1.33
C SER A 254 -5.73 -15.17 -2.73
N ILE A 255 -5.82 -16.00 -3.78
CA ILE A 255 -5.68 -15.55 -5.18
C ILE A 255 -6.60 -14.38 -5.56
N PRO A 256 -7.92 -14.41 -5.29
CA PRO A 256 -8.81 -13.31 -5.65
C PRO A 256 -8.44 -12.00 -4.94
N PHE A 257 -8.00 -12.07 -3.68
CA PHE A 257 -7.61 -10.90 -2.91
C PHE A 257 -6.30 -10.29 -3.42
N VAL A 258 -5.33 -11.14 -3.82
CA VAL A 258 -4.09 -10.68 -4.45
C VAL A 258 -4.40 -9.92 -5.74
N ILE A 259 -5.24 -10.45 -6.62
CA ILE A 259 -5.59 -9.79 -7.88
C ILE A 259 -6.25 -8.43 -7.64
N VAL A 260 -7.18 -8.36 -6.69
CA VAL A 260 -7.85 -7.08 -6.35
C VAL A 260 -6.86 -6.07 -5.75
N SER A 261 -5.93 -6.52 -4.90
CA SER A 261 -4.93 -5.63 -4.28
C SER A 261 -3.89 -5.12 -5.26
N LEU A 262 -3.67 -5.81 -6.37
CA LEU A 262 -2.75 -5.39 -7.42
C LEU A 262 -3.27 -4.23 -8.28
N ASN A 263 -4.56 -3.86 -8.19
CA ASN A 263 -5.16 -2.85 -9.04
C ASN A 263 -4.35 -1.54 -9.08
N TYR A 264 -4.21 -0.89 -7.93
CA TYR A 264 -3.49 0.39 -7.85
C TYR A 264 -1.96 0.26 -8.09
N PRO A 265 -1.25 -0.73 -7.52
CA PRO A 265 0.16 -0.97 -7.86
C PRO A 265 0.44 -1.20 -9.33
N LEU A 266 -0.47 -1.86 -10.07
CA LEU A 266 -0.30 -2.08 -11.52
C LEU A 266 -0.40 -0.77 -12.30
N PHE A 267 -1.31 0.13 -11.95
CA PHE A 267 -1.40 1.44 -12.58
C PHE A 267 -0.11 2.25 -12.37
N ASN A 268 0.42 2.28 -11.15
CA ASN A 268 1.70 2.95 -10.87
C ASN A 268 2.87 2.32 -11.62
N LEU A 269 2.85 0.99 -11.84
CA LEU A 269 3.89 0.32 -12.61
C LEU A 269 3.82 0.67 -14.10
N VAL A 270 2.61 0.80 -14.66
CA VAL A 270 2.42 1.28 -16.03
C VAL A 270 3.01 2.67 -16.17
N ASP A 271 2.71 3.58 -15.23
CA ASP A 271 3.28 4.93 -15.23
C ASP A 271 4.81 4.87 -15.14
N GLN A 272 5.36 4.05 -14.28
CA GLN A 272 6.80 3.91 -14.12
C GLN A 272 7.52 3.49 -15.41
N PHE A 273 6.96 2.56 -16.17
CA PHE A 273 7.61 2.06 -17.38
C PHE A 273 7.35 2.89 -18.63
N THR A 274 6.33 3.76 -18.61
CA THR A 274 5.94 4.53 -19.81
C THR A 274 6.26 6.01 -19.69
N HIS A 275 6.26 6.58 -18.49
CA HIS A 275 6.34 8.03 -18.26
C HIS A 275 7.63 8.63 -18.81
N ASN A 276 8.80 8.16 -18.36
CA ASN A 276 10.07 8.73 -18.78
C ASN A 276 10.35 8.49 -20.26
N GLY A 277 10.00 7.29 -20.77
CA GLY A 277 10.14 6.97 -22.19
C GLY A 277 9.29 7.88 -23.09
N ALA A 278 8.05 8.15 -22.70
CA ALA A 278 7.16 9.03 -23.46
C ALA A 278 7.64 10.51 -23.41
N LEU A 279 8.08 11.01 -22.25
CA LEU A 279 8.64 12.35 -22.10
C LEU A 279 9.97 12.54 -22.85
N SER A 280 10.80 11.50 -22.93
CA SER A 280 12.03 11.52 -23.71
C SER A 280 11.77 11.72 -25.20
N LEU A 281 10.71 11.12 -25.77
CA LEU A 281 10.33 11.29 -27.18
C LEU A 281 9.87 12.70 -27.51
N VAL A 282 9.31 13.43 -26.57
CA VAL A 282 8.91 14.84 -26.74
C VAL A 282 10.02 15.82 -26.33
N GLY A 283 11.24 15.34 -26.06
CA GLY A 283 12.42 16.15 -25.84
C GLY A 283 12.56 16.72 -24.43
N ILE A 284 11.85 16.21 -23.43
CA ILE A 284 11.98 16.63 -22.04
C ILE A 284 13.29 16.09 -21.45
N PRO A 285 14.17 16.95 -20.88
CA PRO A 285 15.42 16.51 -20.24
C PRO A 285 15.20 15.53 -19.09
N SER A 286 16.15 14.61 -18.87
CA SER A 286 16.04 13.54 -17.87
C SER A 286 15.85 14.04 -16.43
N GLN A 287 16.49 15.16 -16.06
CA GLN A 287 16.27 15.80 -14.76
C GLN A 287 14.80 16.19 -14.54
N LEU A 288 14.16 16.78 -15.56
CA LEU A 288 12.74 17.13 -15.49
C LEU A 288 11.85 15.90 -15.49
N GLN A 289 12.24 14.82 -16.19
CA GLN A 289 11.50 13.54 -16.13
C GLN A 289 11.48 12.98 -14.71
N ASP A 290 12.61 13.02 -13.99
CA ASP A 290 12.72 12.57 -12.61
C ASP A 290 11.84 13.41 -11.67
N ILE A 291 11.87 14.74 -11.83
CA ILE A 291 11.03 15.67 -11.06
C ILE A 291 9.56 15.38 -11.31
N PHE A 292 9.13 15.32 -12.56
CA PHE A 292 7.72 15.11 -12.92
C PHE A 292 7.21 13.73 -12.51
N PHE A 293 8.04 12.70 -12.62
CA PHE A 293 7.69 11.37 -12.13
C PHE A 293 7.47 11.36 -10.61
N ASN A 294 8.37 12.02 -9.86
CA ASN A 294 8.23 12.13 -8.42
C ASN A 294 7.00 12.96 -8.02
N MET A 295 6.73 14.06 -8.73
CA MET A 295 5.51 14.85 -8.52
C MET A 295 4.24 14.01 -8.71
N LEU A 296 4.16 13.20 -9.77
CA LEU A 296 3.00 12.35 -10.06
C LEU A 296 2.84 11.27 -9.00
N ASN A 297 3.85 10.43 -8.81
CA ASN A 297 3.74 9.18 -8.06
C ASN A 297 3.96 9.34 -6.56
N MET A 298 4.57 10.44 -6.12
CA MET A 298 4.82 10.69 -4.70
C MET A 298 4.07 11.92 -4.21
N SER A 299 4.35 13.10 -4.74
CA SER A 299 3.90 14.36 -4.16
C SER A 299 2.40 14.57 -4.28
N THR A 300 1.84 14.53 -5.49
CA THR A 300 0.38 14.69 -5.70
C THR A 300 -0.40 13.50 -5.20
N ASN A 301 0.13 12.31 -5.43
CA ASN A 301 -0.49 11.06 -5.00
C ASN A 301 -0.72 11.03 -3.48
N LYS A 302 0.26 11.40 -2.67
CA LYS A 302 0.15 11.41 -1.21
C LYS A 302 -0.92 12.37 -0.70
N ILE A 303 -1.07 13.54 -1.30
CA ILE A 303 -2.12 14.51 -0.96
C ILE A 303 -3.50 13.92 -1.30
N VAL A 304 -3.65 13.38 -2.50
CA VAL A 304 -4.91 12.80 -3.00
C VAL A 304 -5.31 11.52 -2.24
N MET A 305 -4.34 10.78 -1.70
CA MET A 305 -4.61 9.60 -0.88
C MET A 305 -5.22 9.90 0.49
N ILE A 306 -5.20 11.14 0.97
CA ILE A 306 -5.83 11.50 2.26
C ILE A 306 -7.34 11.24 2.23
N PRO A 307 -8.13 11.83 1.33
CA PRO A 307 -9.56 11.54 1.26
C PRO A 307 -9.88 10.08 0.87
N THR A 308 -9.05 9.42 0.06
CA THR A 308 -9.26 8.02 -0.32
C THR A 308 -9.10 7.05 0.86
N SER A 309 -8.29 7.39 1.86
CA SER A 309 -8.09 6.54 3.04
C SER A 309 -9.37 6.34 3.86
N LEU A 310 -10.26 7.34 3.87
CA LEU A 310 -11.55 7.24 4.53
C LEU A 310 -12.46 6.22 3.83
N SER A 311 -12.42 6.17 2.51
CA SER A 311 -13.22 5.22 1.72
C SER A 311 -12.78 3.77 1.92
N ALA A 312 -11.49 3.52 2.16
CA ALA A 312 -10.99 2.17 2.45
C ALA A 312 -11.56 1.60 3.76
N GLY A 313 -11.65 2.43 4.81
CA GLY A 313 -12.30 2.03 6.07
C GLY A 313 -13.79 1.72 5.89
N PHE A 314 -14.48 2.53 5.09
CA PHE A 314 -15.89 2.31 4.72
C PHE A 314 -16.08 1.01 3.95
N ALA A 315 -15.24 0.74 2.96
CA ALA A 315 -15.29 -0.45 2.12
C ALA A 315 -15.23 -1.74 2.95
N VAL A 316 -14.30 -1.83 3.89
CA VAL A 316 -14.15 -3.00 4.76
C VAL A 316 -15.38 -3.23 5.65
N SER A 317 -15.99 -2.16 6.16
CA SER A 317 -17.17 -2.25 7.02
C SER A 317 -18.44 -2.67 6.29
N LEU A 318 -18.53 -2.39 4.97
CA LEU A 318 -19.71 -2.70 4.15
C LEU A 318 -19.86 -4.18 3.80
N ILE A 319 -18.75 -4.90 3.65
CA ILE A 319 -18.78 -6.31 3.20
C ILE A 319 -19.72 -7.18 4.07
N PRO A 320 -19.61 -7.20 5.41
CA PRO A 320 -20.48 -8.06 6.23
C PRO A 320 -21.96 -7.71 6.12
N PHE A 321 -22.30 -6.41 6.02
CA PHE A 321 -23.69 -5.96 5.91
C PHE A 321 -24.31 -6.37 4.58
N ILE A 322 -23.61 -6.15 3.48
CA ILE A 322 -24.08 -6.54 2.14
C ILE A 322 -24.16 -8.04 2.01
N THR A 323 -23.17 -8.79 2.50
CA THR A 323 -23.18 -10.26 2.48
C THR A 323 -24.38 -10.82 3.25
N LYS A 324 -24.70 -10.27 4.43
CA LYS A 324 -25.84 -10.69 5.24
C LYS A 324 -27.16 -10.45 4.52
N THR A 325 -27.43 -9.23 4.07
CA THR A 325 -28.69 -8.87 3.40
C THR A 325 -28.88 -9.59 2.07
N PHE A 326 -27.78 -9.86 1.35
CA PHE A 326 -27.80 -10.67 0.14
C PHE A 326 -28.13 -12.13 0.43
N ALA A 327 -27.49 -12.76 1.44
CA ALA A 327 -27.75 -14.14 1.83
C ALA A 327 -29.17 -14.36 2.37
N GLU A 328 -29.74 -13.36 3.02
CA GLU A 328 -31.11 -13.38 3.52
C GLU A 328 -32.17 -13.03 2.42
N GLY A 329 -31.74 -12.77 1.19
CA GLY A 329 -32.63 -12.41 0.06
C GLY A 329 -33.29 -11.03 0.18
N ARG A 330 -32.85 -10.17 1.12
CA ARG A 330 -33.39 -8.83 1.36
C ARG A 330 -32.82 -7.81 0.37
N LEU A 331 -33.13 -8.01 -0.92
CA LEU A 331 -32.53 -7.21 -2.01
C LEU A 331 -32.85 -5.72 -1.91
N HIS A 332 -34.04 -5.34 -1.47
CA HIS A 332 -34.43 -3.93 -1.31
C HIS A 332 -33.56 -3.24 -0.24
N GLU A 333 -33.33 -3.89 0.87
CA GLU A 333 -32.48 -3.37 1.94
C GLU A 333 -31.01 -3.30 1.49
N MET A 334 -30.54 -4.31 0.76
CA MET A 334 -29.20 -4.29 0.15
C MET A 334 -29.02 -3.11 -0.81
N HIS A 335 -29.98 -2.85 -1.70
CA HIS A 335 -29.94 -1.70 -2.60
C HIS A 335 -29.94 -0.36 -1.85
N HIS A 336 -30.72 -0.27 -0.77
CA HIS A 336 -30.71 0.92 0.10
C HIS A 336 -29.35 1.14 0.76
N GLN A 337 -28.72 0.08 1.28
CA GLN A 337 -27.38 0.13 1.86
C GLN A 337 -26.33 0.57 0.84
N ILE A 338 -26.36 0.02 -0.39
CA ILE A 338 -25.47 0.40 -1.50
C ILE A 338 -25.63 1.89 -1.82
N ARG A 339 -26.86 2.35 -2.03
CA ARG A 339 -27.15 3.75 -2.35
C ARG A 339 -26.68 4.71 -1.26
N THR A 340 -26.97 4.39 0.00
CA THR A 340 -26.54 5.19 1.16
C THR A 340 -25.03 5.26 1.26
N SER A 341 -24.35 4.13 1.08
CA SER A 341 -22.87 4.05 1.16
C SER A 341 -22.20 4.87 0.06
N ILE A 342 -22.68 4.77 -1.18
CA ILE A 342 -22.16 5.60 -2.28
C ILE A 342 -22.47 7.08 -2.01
N GLY A 343 -23.67 7.41 -1.50
CA GLY A 343 -24.04 8.78 -1.15
C GLY A 343 -23.12 9.40 -0.09
N VAL A 344 -22.84 8.68 0.99
CA VAL A 344 -21.90 9.12 2.05
C VAL A 344 -20.49 9.28 1.49
N LEU A 345 -20.03 8.31 0.69
CA LEU A 345 -18.73 8.37 0.05
C LEU A 345 -18.58 9.63 -0.81
N MET A 346 -19.55 9.88 -1.70
CA MET A 346 -19.53 11.03 -2.59
C MET A 346 -19.64 12.36 -1.81
N PHE A 347 -20.43 12.39 -0.74
CA PHE A 347 -20.55 13.55 0.14
C PHE A 347 -19.22 13.95 0.79
N ILE A 348 -18.31 13.00 1.03
CA ILE A 348 -16.99 13.26 1.61
C ILE A 348 -15.96 13.52 0.51
N THR A 349 -15.90 12.65 -0.51
CA THR A 349 -14.80 12.66 -1.48
C THR A 349 -14.92 13.76 -2.53
N VAL A 350 -16.13 14.12 -2.95
CA VAL A 350 -16.33 15.19 -3.94
C VAL A 350 -15.93 16.57 -3.41
N PRO A 351 -16.42 17.02 -2.23
CA PRO A 351 -15.97 18.29 -1.66
C PRO A 351 -14.47 18.28 -1.34
N ALA A 352 -13.92 17.16 -0.86
CA ALA A 352 -12.48 17.05 -0.60
C ALA A 352 -11.65 17.18 -1.89
N SER A 353 -12.06 16.52 -2.97
CA SER A 353 -11.41 16.63 -4.28
C SER A 353 -11.49 18.05 -4.84
N ILE A 354 -12.66 18.67 -4.81
CA ILE A 354 -12.83 20.06 -5.23
C ILE A 354 -12.00 21.01 -4.35
N GLY A 355 -11.95 20.77 -3.04
CA GLY A 355 -11.12 21.53 -2.12
C GLY A 355 -9.63 21.42 -2.46
N ILE A 356 -9.13 20.23 -2.77
CA ILE A 356 -7.76 20.02 -3.23
C ILE A 356 -7.52 20.74 -4.56
N MET A 357 -8.45 20.70 -5.51
CA MET A 357 -8.34 21.45 -6.77
C MET A 357 -8.27 22.95 -6.52
N ALA A 358 -9.19 23.49 -5.74
CA ALA A 358 -9.28 24.92 -5.44
C ALA A 358 -8.03 25.44 -4.67
N LEU A 359 -7.47 24.60 -3.81
CA LEU A 359 -6.32 24.90 -2.97
C LEU A 359 -5.01 24.25 -3.49
N ALA A 360 -4.97 23.82 -4.75
CA ALA A 360 -3.83 23.06 -5.27
C ALA A 360 -2.49 23.80 -5.11
N GLN A 361 -2.45 25.10 -5.42
CA GLN A 361 -1.24 25.88 -5.28
C GLN A 361 -0.82 26.10 -3.82
N PRO A 362 -1.67 26.58 -2.89
CA PRO A 362 -1.26 26.73 -1.50
C PRO A 362 -0.94 25.39 -0.83
N LEU A 363 -1.65 24.32 -1.16
CA LEU A 363 -1.32 22.98 -0.66
C LEU A 363 0.05 22.52 -1.13
N PHE A 364 0.32 22.60 -2.44
CA PHE A 364 1.61 22.19 -2.97
C PHE A 364 2.74 23.04 -2.42
N THR A 365 2.53 24.35 -2.30
CA THR A 365 3.51 25.29 -1.71
C THR A 365 3.83 24.95 -0.25
N VAL A 366 2.83 24.62 0.57
CA VAL A 366 3.06 24.23 1.97
C VAL A 366 3.86 22.94 2.09
N PHE A 367 3.63 21.99 1.18
CA PHE A 367 4.33 20.69 1.23
C PHE A 367 5.71 20.72 0.55
N TYR A 368 5.88 21.50 -0.54
CA TYR A 368 7.01 21.38 -1.45
C TYR A 368 7.56 22.74 -1.95
N GLY A 369 7.14 23.85 -1.35
CA GLY A 369 7.48 25.19 -1.80
C GLY A 369 8.95 25.61 -1.68
N TYR A 370 9.81 24.72 -1.18
CA TYR A 370 11.26 24.94 -1.04
C TYR A 370 12.07 24.33 -2.20
N ASP A 371 11.40 23.72 -3.16
CA ASP A 371 12.08 23.08 -4.28
C ASP A 371 12.76 24.12 -5.18
N PRO A 372 14.02 23.90 -5.59
CA PRO A 372 14.71 24.83 -6.47
C PRO A 372 14.13 24.82 -7.88
N ILE A 373 14.25 25.94 -8.58
CA ILE A 373 13.93 26.03 -10.01
C ILE A 373 14.99 25.24 -10.79
N VAL A 374 14.54 24.32 -11.64
CA VAL A 374 15.40 23.45 -12.46
C VAL A 374 15.10 23.67 -13.93
N LEU A 375 16.12 24.02 -14.73
CA LEU A 375 16.02 24.24 -16.18
C LEU A 375 14.86 25.19 -16.58
N GLY A 376 14.59 26.21 -15.75
CA GLY A 376 13.53 27.18 -15.98
C GLY A 376 12.12 26.74 -15.57
N HIS A 377 11.97 25.51 -15.06
CA HIS A 377 10.72 25.00 -14.48
C HIS A 377 10.67 25.25 -12.98
N ASP A 378 9.57 25.81 -12.52
CA ASP A 378 9.27 25.97 -11.10
C ASP A 378 8.47 24.73 -10.61
N PRO A 379 9.09 23.85 -9.81
CA PRO A 379 8.43 22.64 -9.33
C PRO A 379 7.16 22.92 -8.54
N ASN A 380 7.07 24.07 -7.87
CA ASN A 380 5.89 24.47 -7.14
C ASN A 380 4.71 24.80 -8.07
N HIS A 381 4.96 25.50 -9.17
CA HIS A 381 3.95 25.81 -10.18
C HIS A 381 3.51 24.55 -10.94
N ASP A 382 4.46 23.79 -11.45
CA ASP A 382 4.19 22.57 -12.23
C ASP A 382 3.48 21.52 -11.38
N GLY A 383 3.93 21.30 -10.14
CA GLY A 383 3.33 20.36 -9.21
C GLY A 383 1.94 20.76 -8.74
N SER A 384 1.68 22.06 -8.52
CA SER A 384 0.33 22.54 -8.18
C SER A 384 -0.65 22.35 -9.33
N ARG A 385 -0.21 22.59 -10.57
CA ARG A 385 -1.00 22.31 -11.78
C ARG A 385 -1.30 20.82 -11.93
N LEU A 386 -0.30 19.97 -11.69
CA LEU A 386 -0.47 18.52 -11.70
C LEU A 386 -1.47 18.07 -10.61
N LEU A 387 -1.34 18.60 -9.39
CA LEU A 387 -2.25 18.32 -8.29
C LEU A 387 -3.70 18.70 -8.62
N PHE A 388 -3.91 19.83 -9.31
CA PHE A 388 -5.24 20.26 -9.76
C PHE A 388 -5.88 19.21 -10.67
N TYR A 389 -5.15 18.72 -11.69
CA TYR A 389 -5.67 17.71 -12.61
C TYR A 389 -5.80 16.32 -11.98
N TYR A 390 -4.94 15.99 -11.02
CA TYR A 390 -4.93 14.69 -10.37
C TYR A 390 -5.95 14.55 -9.23
N ALA A 391 -6.43 15.64 -8.64
CA ALA A 391 -7.34 15.62 -7.51
C ALA A 391 -8.66 14.82 -7.75
N PRO A 392 -9.31 14.84 -8.95
CA PRO A 392 -10.49 14.03 -9.22
C PRO A 392 -10.27 12.51 -9.10
N VAL A 393 -9.02 12.04 -9.21
CA VAL A 393 -8.65 10.63 -9.05
C VAL A 393 -9.03 10.11 -7.65
N ALA A 394 -9.06 11.00 -6.62
CA ALA A 394 -9.56 10.64 -5.29
C ALA A 394 -10.98 10.05 -5.32
N ILE A 395 -11.87 10.63 -6.12
CA ILE A 395 -13.26 10.18 -6.26
C ILE A 395 -13.27 8.80 -6.92
N LEU A 396 -12.51 8.63 -8.00
CA LEU A 396 -12.47 7.40 -8.78
C LEU A 396 -11.89 6.21 -7.97
N ILE A 397 -10.78 6.42 -7.26
CA ILE A 397 -10.18 5.39 -6.39
C ILE A 397 -11.15 5.01 -5.26
N SER A 398 -11.82 6.00 -4.68
CA SER A 398 -12.78 5.77 -3.61
C SER A 398 -13.99 4.97 -4.08
N LEU A 399 -14.57 5.31 -5.24
CA LEU A 399 -15.65 4.55 -5.87
C LEU A 399 -15.22 3.13 -6.19
N LEU A 400 -14.02 2.95 -6.76
CA LEU A 400 -13.49 1.64 -7.09
C LEU A 400 -13.34 0.76 -5.84
N SER A 401 -12.80 1.29 -4.74
CA SER A 401 -12.62 0.56 -3.49
C SER A 401 -13.95 0.08 -2.89
N VAL A 402 -14.95 0.95 -2.87
CA VAL A 402 -16.26 0.65 -2.30
C VAL A 402 -17.05 -0.31 -3.21
N THR A 403 -17.06 -0.09 -4.53
CA THR A 403 -17.76 -0.98 -5.48
C THR A 403 -17.12 -2.36 -5.55
N ALA A 404 -15.79 -2.46 -5.48
CA ALA A 404 -15.09 -3.74 -5.39
C ALA A 404 -15.49 -4.52 -4.13
N SER A 405 -15.59 -3.84 -2.98
CA SER A 405 -16.04 -4.45 -1.73
C SER A 405 -17.51 -4.90 -1.78
N MET A 406 -18.38 -4.13 -2.43
CA MET A 406 -19.77 -4.54 -2.66
C MET A 406 -19.87 -5.80 -3.51
N LEU A 407 -19.10 -5.88 -4.61
CA LEU A 407 -19.04 -7.06 -5.46
C LEU A 407 -18.47 -8.28 -4.73
N GLN A 408 -17.52 -8.08 -3.82
CA GLN A 408 -17.02 -9.15 -2.94
C GLN A 408 -18.11 -9.62 -1.98
N GLY A 409 -18.90 -8.70 -1.42
CA GLY A 409 -20.01 -9.02 -0.51
C GLY A 409 -21.10 -9.90 -1.12
N ILE A 410 -21.35 -9.81 -2.43
CA ILE A 410 -22.33 -10.61 -3.19
C ILE A 410 -21.68 -11.77 -3.97
N ASP A 411 -20.43 -12.13 -3.62
CA ASP A 411 -19.65 -13.21 -4.26
C ASP A 411 -19.42 -13.03 -5.78
N LYS A 412 -19.42 -11.79 -6.26
CA LYS A 412 -19.15 -11.42 -7.66
C LYS A 412 -17.74 -10.89 -7.89
N GLN A 413 -16.79 -11.28 -7.04
CA GLN A 413 -15.39 -10.83 -7.09
C GLN A 413 -14.69 -11.07 -8.45
N LYS A 414 -15.09 -12.09 -9.22
CA LYS A 414 -14.56 -12.34 -10.56
C LYS A 414 -14.81 -11.15 -11.52
N LEU A 415 -15.94 -10.47 -11.38
CA LEU A 415 -16.24 -9.29 -12.20
C LEU A 415 -15.24 -8.15 -11.91
N THR A 416 -14.91 -7.93 -10.64
CA THR A 416 -13.87 -6.95 -10.25
C THR A 416 -12.53 -7.27 -10.92
N VAL A 417 -12.14 -8.55 -10.95
CA VAL A 417 -10.90 -8.99 -11.60
C VAL A 417 -10.88 -8.65 -13.09
N TYR A 418 -11.97 -8.96 -13.82
CA TYR A 418 -12.06 -8.64 -15.25
C TYR A 418 -12.00 -7.13 -15.52
N VAL A 419 -12.68 -6.33 -14.70
CA VAL A 419 -12.66 -4.87 -14.83
C VAL A 419 -11.25 -4.32 -14.58
N ILE A 420 -10.55 -4.81 -13.56
CA ILE A 420 -9.17 -4.40 -13.26
C ILE A 420 -8.24 -4.74 -14.43
N LEU A 421 -8.30 -5.97 -14.94
CA LEU A 421 -7.45 -6.38 -16.06
C LEU A 421 -7.71 -5.55 -17.31
N ALA A 422 -9.00 -5.32 -17.64
CA ALA A 422 -9.37 -4.46 -18.76
C ALA A 422 -8.85 -3.03 -18.58
N SER A 423 -8.96 -2.47 -17.37
CA SER A 423 -8.47 -1.12 -17.06
C SER A 423 -6.95 -1.00 -17.20
N VAL A 424 -6.19 -2.01 -16.78
CA VAL A 424 -4.72 -2.04 -16.95
C VAL A 424 -4.35 -2.08 -18.43
N VAL A 425 -5.06 -2.89 -19.24
CA VAL A 425 -4.82 -2.97 -20.70
C VAL A 425 -5.12 -1.62 -21.37
N ILE A 426 -6.24 -0.98 -21.01
CA ILE A 426 -6.61 0.34 -21.52
C ILE A 426 -5.55 1.38 -21.12
N LYS A 427 -5.11 1.37 -19.85
CA LYS A 427 -4.06 2.29 -19.39
C LYS A 427 -2.75 2.06 -20.14
N LEU A 428 -2.31 0.81 -20.32
CA LEU A 428 -1.11 0.49 -21.12
C LEU A 428 -1.19 1.02 -22.55
N ALA A 429 -2.35 0.90 -23.21
CA ALA A 429 -2.54 1.35 -24.58
C ALA A 429 -2.58 2.90 -24.69
N LEU A 430 -3.20 3.58 -23.72
CA LEU A 430 -3.43 5.02 -23.79
C LEU A 430 -2.36 5.85 -23.09
N ASN A 431 -1.65 5.32 -22.11
CA ASN A 431 -0.73 6.09 -21.27
C ASN A 431 0.37 6.77 -22.10
N TYR A 432 1.01 6.01 -22.97
CA TYR A 432 2.09 6.52 -23.81
C TYR A 432 1.64 7.67 -24.73
N PRO A 433 0.59 7.51 -25.58
CA PRO A 433 0.13 8.62 -26.44
C PRO A 433 -0.42 9.82 -25.64
N LEU A 434 -1.08 9.59 -24.49
CA LEU A 434 -1.58 10.70 -23.69
C LEU A 434 -0.46 11.51 -23.02
N ILE A 435 0.61 10.85 -22.55
CA ILE A 435 1.79 11.53 -22.01
C ILE A 435 2.48 12.35 -23.13
N MET A 436 2.58 11.82 -24.34
CA MET A 436 3.15 12.56 -25.48
C MET A 436 2.34 13.82 -25.83
N LEU A 437 1.02 13.80 -25.66
CA LEU A 437 0.12 14.93 -25.98
C LEU A 437 0.01 15.95 -24.84
N PHE A 438 -0.08 15.48 -23.61
CA PHE A 438 -0.41 16.31 -22.43
C PHE A 438 0.72 16.35 -21.40
N HIS A 439 1.87 15.75 -21.68
CA HIS A 439 2.99 15.55 -20.76
C HIS A 439 2.53 14.76 -19.49
N THR A 440 3.13 15.02 -18.35
CA THR A 440 2.82 14.31 -17.09
C THR A 440 1.34 14.31 -16.70
N PRO A 441 0.53 15.35 -16.93
CA PRO A 441 -0.92 15.28 -16.73
C PRO A 441 -1.66 14.24 -17.59
N GLY A 442 -1.03 13.73 -18.63
CA GLY A 442 -1.59 12.66 -19.49
C GLY A 442 -1.44 11.25 -18.91
N ALA A 443 -0.63 11.07 -17.88
CA ALA A 443 -0.43 9.78 -17.18
C ALA A 443 -1.58 9.52 -16.20
#